data_b07a0c6258ee44828f051adf904b36c2
#
_entry.id   b07a0c6258ee44828f051adf904b36c2
#
_cell.length_a   1.000
_cell.length_b   1.000
_cell.length_c   1.000
_cell.angle_alpha   90.00
_cell.angle_beta   90.00
_cell.angle_gamma   90.00
#
_symmetry.space_group_name_H-M   'P 1'
#
loop_
_entity.id
_entity.type
_entity.pdbx_description
1 polymer ?
#
loop_
_entity_poly.entity_id
_entity_poly.type
_entity_poly.pdbx_seq_one_letter_code
_entity_poly.pdbx_strand_id
1 'polypeptide(L)'
;KDGEIWVYSKINFQKPDKEGYRNMTGFLQYIDRPIDTTNENIDFFQVSNLLYQQTNISYSLLAFLQCDDVAQVVNKTLGDLLHQFLGDRIYIFEINRKEQRQDCTYEVTAEGISKEQEFLSNIPWDPSTWWNHQIAERRAIILNTLDDMPEEAAEYRQTLEIQDIKSLMVVPLISKEEVWGYMGIDMVRTQRSWSNVDYQCFSSLANIISICIELRKSELQAKEDRLALDNSEKILRNIYKNLPAGVELYDKDGYLVDINDKELEIFGLSDK
;
A
#
# COMPACT_ATOMS: atom_id res chain seq x y z
N LYS A 1 8.08 1.61 -50.34
CA LYS A 1 8.40 2.85 -49.59
C LYS A 1 8.63 2.44 -48.17
N ASP A 2 9.87 2.36 -47.77
CA ASP A 2 10.32 1.89 -46.47
C ASP A 2 9.99 2.98 -45.45
N GLY A 3 9.03 2.72 -44.59
CA GLY A 3 8.70 3.57 -43.48
C GLY A 3 9.74 3.37 -42.38
N GLU A 4 10.42 4.43 -41.95
CA GLU A 4 11.28 4.41 -40.79
C GLU A 4 10.41 4.19 -39.55
N ILE A 5 10.71 3.12 -38.81
CA ILE A 5 10.06 2.80 -37.55
C ILE A 5 10.97 3.30 -36.41
N TRP A 6 10.48 4.24 -35.62
CA TRP A 6 11.20 4.72 -34.46
C TRP A 6 10.82 3.91 -33.24
N VAL A 7 11.82 3.36 -32.55
CA VAL A 7 11.63 2.56 -31.35
C VAL A 7 12.39 3.20 -30.21
N TYR A 8 11.68 3.59 -29.16
CA TYR A 8 12.30 3.93 -27.89
C TYR A 8 12.46 2.66 -27.07
N SER A 9 13.69 2.31 -26.73
CA SER A 9 13.97 1.18 -25.84
C SER A 9 14.65 1.67 -24.58
N LYS A 10 14.05 1.41 -23.40
CA LYS A 10 14.73 1.54 -22.13
C LYS A 10 15.09 0.14 -21.65
N ILE A 11 16.38 -0.17 -21.66
CA ILE A 11 16.88 -1.47 -21.23
C ILE A 11 17.60 -1.29 -19.91
N ASN A 12 17.09 -1.93 -18.85
CA ASN A 12 17.75 -2.00 -17.56
C ASN A 12 18.56 -3.30 -17.48
N PHE A 13 19.86 -3.18 -17.25
CA PHE A 13 20.72 -4.33 -16.99
C PHE A 13 20.83 -4.55 -15.49
N GLN A 14 20.47 -5.73 -15.02
CA GLN A 14 20.77 -6.14 -13.64
C GLN A 14 22.27 -6.48 -13.52
N LYS A 15 22.78 -6.40 -12.28
CA LYS A 15 24.14 -6.87 -12.01
C LYS A 15 24.27 -8.34 -12.42
N PRO A 16 25.42 -8.77 -12.99
CA PRO A 16 25.63 -10.15 -13.37
C PRO A 16 25.45 -11.07 -12.14
N ASP A 17 24.86 -12.23 -12.35
CA ASP A 17 24.81 -13.29 -11.34
C ASP A 17 26.19 -13.94 -11.15
N LYS A 18 26.27 -14.94 -10.31
CA LYS A 18 27.53 -15.67 -10.01
C LYS A 18 28.11 -16.42 -11.21
N GLU A 19 27.30 -16.64 -12.25
CA GLU A 19 27.68 -17.32 -13.49
C GLU A 19 27.97 -16.33 -14.63
N GLY A 20 27.86 -15.01 -14.35
CA GLY A 20 28.16 -13.95 -15.31
C GLY A 20 27.01 -13.58 -16.24
N TYR A 21 25.84 -14.17 -16.07
CA TYR A 21 24.66 -13.83 -16.84
C TYR A 21 24.00 -12.56 -16.30
N ARG A 22 23.47 -11.72 -17.20
CA ARG A 22 22.72 -10.51 -16.86
C ARG A 22 21.28 -10.70 -17.27
N ASN A 23 20.37 -10.62 -16.35
CA ASN A 23 18.98 -10.49 -16.69
C ASN A 23 18.72 -9.10 -17.26
N MET A 24 18.12 -9.08 -18.43
CA MET A 24 17.76 -7.86 -19.14
C MET A 24 16.24 -7.68 -19.04
N THR A 25 15.81 -6.63 -18.37
CA THR A 25 14.41 -6.21 -18.38
C THR A 25 14.33 -4.90 -19.14
N GLY A 26 13.51 -4.86 -20.14
CA GLY A 26 13.30 -3.66 -20.93
C GLY A 26 11.98 -3.74 -21.69
N PHE A 27 11.47 -2.59 -22.08
CA PHE A 27 10.34 -2.51 -22.98
C PHE A 27 10.73 -1.72 -24.23
N LEU A 28 10.15 -2.11 -25.35
CA LEU A 28 10.24 -1.42 -26.61
C LEU A 28 8.98 -0.58 -26.76
N GLN A 29 9.16 0.73 -26.87
CA GLN A 29 8.05 1.64 -27.16
C GLN A 29 8.18 2.10 -28.59
N TYR A 30 7.19 1.78 -29.39
CA TYR A 30 7.06 2.36 -30.73
C TYR A 30 6.62 3.81 -30.59
N ILE A 31 7.40 4.73 -31.18
CA ILE A 31 6.99 6.12 -31.34
C ILE A 31 6.62 6.27 -32.79
N ASP A 32 5.34 6.32 -33.07
CA ASP A 32 4.87 6.54 -34.42
C ASP A 32 4.81 8.04 -34.72
N ARG A 33 5.20 8.39 -35.92
CA ARG A 33 4.96 9.73 -36.48
C ARG A 33 3.65 9.75 -37.21
N PRO A 34 3.13 10.94 -37.47
CA PRO A 34 1.75 11.32 -37.20
C PRO A 34 0.79 10.31 -37.77
N ILE A 35 -0.03 9.90 -36.88
CA ILE A 35 -1.14 8.97 -36.97
C ILE A 35 -1.98 9.28 -38.19
N ASP A 36 -1.99 8.39 -39.13
CA ASP A 36 -3.11 8.18 -40.00
C ASP A 36 -4.07 7.24 -39.26
N THR A 37 -5.21 7.76 -38.89
CA THR A 37 -6.17 7.18 -37.97
C THR A 37 -6.86 5.97 -38.56
N THR A 38 -6.27 4.80 -38.42
CA THR A 38 -7.02 3.54 -38.50
C THR A 38 -7.11 2.91 -37.11
N ASN A 39 -8.31 2.54 -36.72
CA ASN A 39 -8.71 2.06 -35.37
C ASN A 39 -7.86 0.89 -34.81
N GLU A 40 -7.11 0.19 -35.63
CA GLU A 40 -6.34 -1.00 -35.22
C GLU A 40 -5.10 -0.67 -34.35
N ASN A 41 -4.49 0.51 -34.52
CA ASN A 41 -3.29 0.91 -33.74
C ASN A 41 -3.62 1.37 -32.32
N ILE A 42 -4.83 1.87 -32.11
CA ILE A 42 -5.30 2.29 -30.77
C ILE A 42 -5.53 1.06 -29.90
N ASP A 43 -6.08 -0.01 -30.46
CA ASP A 43 -6.35 -1.25 -29.74
C ASP A 43 -5.06 -1.96 -29.28
N PHE A 44 -4.02 -1.98 -30.12
CA PHE A 44 -2.75 -2.60 -29.77
C PHE A 44 -2.02 -1.86 -28.65
N PHE A 45 -2.03 -0.52 -28.67
CA PHE A 45 -1.42 0.30 -27.61
C PHE A 45 -2.19 0.17 -26.29
N GLN A 46 -3.51 0.14 -26.34
CA GLN A 46 -4.35 -0.08 -25.17
C GLN A 46 -4.16 -1.50 -24.59
N VAL A 47 -4.13 -2.51 -25.43
CA VAL A 47 -3.87 -3.91 -25.01
C VAL A 47 -2.48 -4.08 -24.44
N SER A 48 -1.46 -3.45 -25.05
CA SER A 48 -0.09 -3.50 -24.55
C SER A 48 0.06 -2.82 -23.20
N ASN A 49 -0.58 -1.67 -23.00
CA ASN A 49 -0.64 -0.99 -21.70
C ASN A 49 -1.38 -1.82 -20.65
N LEU A 50 -2.50 -2.44 -21.03
CA LEU A 50 -3.28 -3.30 -20.13
C LEU A 50 -2.47 -4.52 -19.67
N LEU A 51 -1.76 -5.17 -20.60
CA LEU A 51 -0.87 -6.31 -20.30
C LEU A 51 0.30 -5.89 -19.41
N TYR A 52 0.89 -4.73 -19.65
CA TYR A 52 1.95 -4.20 -18.82
C TYR A 52 1.45 -3.89 -17.40
N GLN A 53 0.26 -3.29 -17.28
CA GLN A 53 -0.41 -3.06 -16.00
C GLN A 53 -0.68 -4.36 -15.26
N GLN A 54 -1.25 -5.39 -15.92
CA GLN A 54 -1.50 -6.70 -15.32
C GLN A 54 -0.21 -7.38 -14.84
N THR A 55 0.85 -7.24 -15.59
CA THR A 55 2.15 -7.84 -15.25
C THR A 55 2.75 -7.18 -14.01
N ASN A 56 2.75 -5.86 -13.95
CA ASN A 56 3.23 -5.11 -12.77
C ASN A 56 2.38 -5.37 -11.53
N ILE A 57 1.07 -5.47 -11.68
CA ILE A 57 0.14 -5.87 -10.64
C ILE A 57 0.50 -7.24 -10.08
N SER A 58 0.73 -8.21 -10.94
CA SER A 58 1.06 -9.58 -10.54
C SER A 58 2.40 -9.66 -9.80
N TYR A 59 3.42 -8.93 -10.25
CA TYR A 59 4.72 -8.86 -9.57
C TYR A 59 4.62 -8.18 -8.21
N SER A 60 3.86 -7.10 -8.11
CA SER A 60 3.63 -6.41 -6.83
C SER A 60 2.91 -7.30 -5.83
N LEU A 61 1.85 -7.98 -6.26
CA LEU A 61 1.13 -8.95 -5.43
C LEU A 61 2.03 -10.09 -4.94
N LEU A 62 2.84 -10.67 -5.82
CA LEU A 62 3.78 -11.73 -5.45
C LEU A 62 4.83 -11.23 -4.45
N ALA A 63 5.34 -10.02 -4.63
CA ALA A 63 6.29 -9.42 -3.70
C ALA A 63 5.66 -9.22 -2.31
N PHE A 64 4.40 -8.76 -2.23
CA PHE A 64 3.67 -8.63 -0.96
C PHE A 64 3.45 -9.99 -0.26
N LEU A 65 3.20 -11.06 -1.02
CA LEU A 65 2.98 -12.39 -0.46
C LEU A 65 4.26 -13.07 0.05
N GLN A 66 5.42 -12.70 -0.49
CA GLN A 66 6.71 -13.37 -0.20
C GLN A 66 7.58 -12.63 0.82
N CYS A 67 7.29 -11.37 1.12
CA CYS A 67 8.12 -10.55 2.00
C CYS A 67 7.50 -10.40 3.39
N ASP A 68 8.31 -10.59 4.44
CA ASP A 68 7.88 -10.39 5.82
C ASP A 68 7.85 -8.90 6.22
N ASP A 69 8.63 -8.04 5.56
CA ASP A 69 8.68 -6.61 5.82
C ASP A 69 7.75 -5.83 4.86
N VAL A 70 6.59 -5.44 5.37
CA VAL A 70 5.58 -4.66 4.63
C VAL A 70 6.14 -3.32 4.16
N ALA A 71 6.91 -2.64 4.99
CA ALA A 71 7.43 -1.32 4.68
C ALA A 71 8.41 -1.37 3.50
N GLN A 72 9.26 -2.38 3.47
CA GLN A 72 10.20 -2.58 2.37
C GLN A 72 9.49 -2.82 1.04
N VAL A 73 8.44 -3.67 1.05
CA VAL A 73 7.68 -3.97 -0.18
C VAL A 73 6.90 -2.76 -0.67
N VAL A 74 6.23 -2.04 0.25
CA VAL A 74 5.50 -0.82 -0.10
C VAL A 74 6.44 0.20 -0.72
N ASN A 75 7.55 0.51 -0.06
CA ASN A 75 8.51 1.50 -0.56
C ASN A 75 9.10 1.09 -1.93
N LYS A 76 9.40 -0.19 -2.13
CA LYS A 76 9.85 -0.69 -3.43
C LYS A 76 8.79 -0.49 -4.50
N THR A 77 7.54 -0.88 -4.21
CA THR A 77 6.42 -0.74 -5.15
C THR A 77 6.15 0.74 -5.48
N LEU A 78 6.18 1.62 -4.48
CA LEU A 78 6.07 3.07 -4.70
C LEU A 78 7.22 3.59 -5.58
N GLY A 79 8.45 3.10 -5.37
CA GLY A 79 9.60 3.45 -6.20
C GLY A 79 9.43 3.03 -7.67
N ASP A 80 8.93 1.82 -7.91
CA ASP A 80 8.64 1.32 -9.26
C ASP A 80 7.54 2.17 -9.93
N LEU A 81 6.48 2.55 -9.17
CA LEU A 81 5.43 3.45 -9.66
C LEU A 81 5.93 4.86 -9.94
N LEU A 82 6.76 5.42 -9.04
CA LEU A 82 7.37 6.72 -9.24
C LEU A 82 8.14 6.78 -10.58
N HIS A 83 8.91 5.75 -10.89
CA HIS A 83 9.61 5.62 -12.16
C HIS A 83 8.67 5.45 -13.34
N GLN A 84 7.62 4.65 -13.20
CA GLN A 84 6.64 4.40 -14.26
C GLN A 84 5.90 5.67 -14.65
N PHE A 85 5.48 6.45 -13.66
CA PHE A 85 4.76 7.70 -13.87
C PHE A 85 5.69 8.91 -14.11
N LEU A 86 7.02 8.71 -14.06
CA LEU A 86 8.01 9.80 -14.13
C LEU A 86 7.72 10.92 -13.14
N GLY A 87 7.24 10.55 -11.95
CA GLY A 87 6.92 11.46 -10.87
C GLY A 87 8.16 11.88 -10.07
N ASP A 88 8.02 12.92 -9.28
CA ASP A 88 9.10 13.41 -8.41
C ASP A 88 8.94 12.94 -6.97
N ARG A 89 7.71 12.77 -6.47
CA ARG A 89 7.39 12.25 -5.15
C ARG A 89 6.13 11.39 -5.23
N ILE A 90 6.12 10.27 -4.51
CA ILE A 90 4.93 9.40 -4.35
C ILE A 90 4.81 9.02 -2.88
N TYR A 91 3.58 9.02 -2.35
CA TYR A 91 3.35 8.85 -0.93
C TYR A 91 2.03 8.15 -0.62
N ILE A 92 1.93 7.65 0.61
CA ILE A 92 0.70 7.13 1.19
C ILE A 92 0.48 7.83 2.54
N PHE A 93 -0.72 8.37 2.71
CA PHE A 93 -1.23 8.84 3.99
C PHE A 93 -2.22 7.85 4.57
N GLU A 94 -2.10 7.59 5.87
CA GLU A 94 -3.08 6.85 6.64
C GLU A 94 -3.92 7.80 7.50
N ILE A 95 -5.24 7.54 7.58
CA ILE A 95 -6.18 8.36 8.32
C ILE A 95 -6.57 7.64 9.60
N ASN A 96 -6.25 8.23 10.75
CA ASN A 96 -6.73 7.77 12.04
C ASN A 96 -7.98 8.58 12.45
N ARG A 97 -9.16 8.03 12.16
CA ARG A 97 -10.44 8.68 12.45
C ARG A 97 -10.72 8.83 13.95
N LYS A 98 -10.19 7.92 14.79
CA LYS A 98 -10.39 7.98 16.25
C LYS A 98 -9.62 9.15 16.85
N GLU A 99 -8.42 9.40 16.36
CA GLU A 99 -7.56 10.47 16.83
C GLU A 99 -7.69 11.74 15.98
N GLN A 100 -8.56 11.73 14.97
CA GLN A 100 -8.79 12.84 14.03
C GLN A 100 -7.49 13.39 13.45
N ARG A 101 -6.61 12.51 13.00
CA ARG A 101 -5.33 12.85 12.39
C ARG A 101 -5.04 11.99 11.15
N GLN A 102 -4.07 12.43 10.39
CA GLN A 102 -3.51 11.72 9.26
C GLN A 102 -1.98 11.81 9.29
N ASP A 103 -1.32 10.76 8.81
CA ASP A 103 0.12 10.64 8.84
C ASP A 103 0.63 10.15 7.47
N CYS A 104 1.69 10.77 6.96
CA CYS A 104 2.41 10.24 5.80
C CYS A 104 3.23 9.02 6.24
N THR A 105 2.72 7.83 5.99
CA THR A 105 3.36 6.57 6.45
C THR A 105 4.42 6.06 5.49
N TYR A 106 4.28 6.36 4.20
CA TYR A 106 5.25 5.97 3.18
C TYR A 106 5.50 7.11 2.22
N GLU A 107 6.77 7.31 1.87
CA GLU A 107 7.18 8.31 0.88
C GLU A 107 8.42 7.84 0.14
N VAL A 108 8.38 7.94 -1.19
CA VAL A 108 9.53 7.73 -2.07
C VAL A 108 9.69 8.95 -2.97
N THR A 109 10.92 9.44 -3.08
CA THR A 109 11.26 10.62 -3.87
C THR A 109 12.28 10.29 -4.95
N ALA A 110 12.21 11.00 -6.06
CA ALA A 110 13.25 10.99 -7.09
C ALA A 110 14.56 11.61 -6.55
N GLU A 111 15.69 11.29 -7.17
CA GLU A 111 16.97 11.83 -6.79
C GLU A 111 16.96 13.37 -6.79
N GLY A 112 17.42 13.99 -5.71
CA GLY A 112 17.47 15.44 -5.53
C GLY A 112 16.14 16.11 -5.14
N ILE A 113 15.11 15.34 -4.81
CA ILE A 113 13.85 15.83 -4.24
C ILE A 113 13.86 15.57 -2.74
N SER A 114 13.48 16.57 -1.95
CA SER A 114 13.37 16.47 -0.49
C SER A 114 12.27 15.47 -0.09
N LYS A 115 12.51 14.76 1.01
CA LYS A 115 11.48 14.00 1.70
C LYS A 115 10.76 14.93 2.67
N GLU A 116 9.45 14.86 2.66
CA GLU A 116 8.58 15.64 3.53
C GLU A 116 7.89 14.80 4.62
N GLN A 117 8.05 13.47 4.57
CA GLN A 117 7.39 12.51 5.46
C GLN A 117 7.53 12.86 6.94
N GLU A 118 8.71 13.32 7.39
CA GLU A 118 8.95 13.65 8.80
C GLU A 118 8.12 14.85 9.28
N PHE A 119 7.81 15.78 8.36
CA PHE A 119 7.02 16.98 8.63
C PHE A 119 5.52 16.75 8.44
N LEU A 120 5.15 15.66 7.75
CA LEU A 120 3.78 15.32 7.38
C LEU A 120 3.20 14.23 8.30
N SER A 121 3.47 14.35 9.59
CA SER A 121 2.95 13.46 10.64
C SER A 121 2.06 14.23 11.61
N ASN A 122 1.05 13.54 12.15
CA ASN A 122 0.10 14.12 13.11
C ASN A 122 -0.66 15.35 12.59
N ILE A 123 -0.97 15.34 11.29
CA ILE A 123 -1.75 16.42 10.65
C ILE A 123 -3.23 16.23 11.01
N PRO A 124 -3.96 17.29 11.39
CA PRO A 124 -5.39 17.18 11.66
C PRO A 124 -6.15 16.61 10.45
N TRP A 125 -7.04 15.66 10.72
CA TRP A 125 -8.02 15.16 9.76
C TRP A 125 -9.36 15.78 10.05
N ASP A 126 -9.74 16.77 9.25
CA ASP A 126 -11.04 17.43 9.32
C ASP A 126 -11.78 17.27 7.97
N PRO A 127 -12.82 16.42 7.89
CA PRO A 127 -13.59 16.22 6.67
C PRO A 127 -14.33 17.45 6.16
N SER A 128 -14.37 18.54 6.93
CA SER A 128 -14.97 19.80 6.49
C SER A 128 -14.06 20.62 5.57
N THR A 129 -12.77 20.37 5.60
CA THR A 129 -11.83 21.01 4.67
C THR A 129 -11.98 20.44 3.27
N TRP A 130 -11.73 21.27 2.25
CA TRP A 130 -11.93 20.87 0.85
C TRP A 130 -11.18 19.57 0.50
N TRP A 131 -9.89 19.47 0.83
CA TRP A 131 -9.06 18.31 0.53
C TRP A 131 -9.58 17.03 1.17
N ASN A 132 -9.75 17.07 2.48
CA ASN A 132 -10.21 15.91 3.23
C ASN A 132 -11.63 15.52 2.87
N HIS A 133 -12.48 16.48 2.49
CA HIS A 133 -13.81 16.21 1.97
C HIS A 133 -13.77 15.42 0.65
N GLN A 134 -12.94 15.84 -0.32
CA GLN A 134 -12.80 15.06 -1.56
C GLN A 134 -12.39 13.61 -1.28
N ILE A 135 -11.39 13.42 -0.43
CA ILE A 135 -10.92 12.08 -0.05
C ILE A 135 -12.02 11.28 0.68
N ALA A 136 -12.71 11.88 1.65
CA ALA A 136 -13.79 11.23 2.40
C ALA A 136 -14.95 10.79 1.48
N GLU A 137 -15.27 11.59 0.46
CA GLU A 137 -16.27 11.31 -0.58
C GLU A 137 -15.75 10.36 -1.68
N ARG A 138 -14.58 9.75 -1.48
CA ARG A 138 -13.95 8.81 -2.43
C ARG A 138 -13.63 9.43 -3.79
N ARG A 139 -13.39 10.75 -3.83
CA ARG A 139 -13.07 11.48 -5.05
C ARG A 139 -11.56 11.65 -5.17
N ALA A 140 -11.04 11.44 -6.37
CA ALA A 140 -9.66 11.74 -6.68
C ALA A 140 -9.48 13.26 -6.78
N ILE A 141 -8.28 13.73 -6.40
CA ILE A 141 -7.83 15.11 -6.61
C ILE A 141 -6.81 15.06 -7.73
N ILE A 142 -7.10 15.72 -8.85
CA ILE A 142 -6.21 15.79 -10.02
C ILE A 142 -6.00 17.25 -10.35
N LEU A 143 -4.78 17.72 -10.18
CA LEU A 143 -4.39 19.09 -10.46
C LEU A 143 -3.29 19.07 -11.53
N ASN A 144 -3.63 19.60 -12.71
CA ASN A 144 -2.63 19.79 -13.77
C ASN A 144 -1.78 21.04 -13.51
N THR A 145 -2.33 21.97 -12.74
CA THR A 145 -1.69 23.16 -12.19
C THR A 145 -2.33 23.49 -10.84
N LEU A 146 -1.64 24.21 -9.97
CA LEU A 146 -2.24 24.68 -8.72
C LEU A 146 -3.36 25.72 -8.95
N ASP A 147 -3.43 26.32 -10.12
CA ASP A 147 -4.53 27.22 -10.50
C ASP A 147 -5.88 26.47 -10.68
N ASP A 148 -5.85 25.16 -10.83
CA ASP A 148 -7.07 24.33 -10.89
C ASP A 148 -7.74 24.18 -9.50
N MET A 149 -7.08 24.61 -8.41
CA MET A 149 -7.63 24.54 -7.06
C MET A 149 -8.69 25.63 -6.84
N PRO A 150 -9.82 25.26 -6.21
CA PRO A 150 -10.84 26.24 -5.85
C PRO A 150 -10.35 27.16 -4.70
N GLU A 151 -10.99 28.32 -4.57
CA GLU A 151 -10.65 29.30 -3.53
C GLU A 151 -10.77 28.72 -2.10
N GLU A 152 -11.69 27.79 -1.89
CA GLU A 152 -11.92 27.10 -0.62
C GLU A 152 -10.72 26.25 -0.18
N ALA A 153 -9.82 25.93 -1.10
CA ALA A 153 -8.62 25.14 -0.87
C ALA A 153 -7.34 25.97 -0.66
N ALA A 154 -7.47 27.27 -0.40
CA ALA A 154 -6.35 28.21 -0.32
C ALA A 154 -5.26 27.78 0.69
N GLU A 155 -5.62 27.23 1.85
CA GLU A 155 -4.67 26.73 2.85
C GLU A 155 -3.82 25.57 2.31
N TYR A 156 -4.46 24.62 1.60
CA TYR A 156 -3.75 23.52 0.98
C TYR A 156 -2.87 23.98 -0.18
N ARG A 157 -3.34 24.96 -0.96
CA ARG A 157 -2.56 25.58 -2.03
C ARG A 157 -1.24 26.14 -1.51
N GLN A 158 -1.28 26.90 -0.41
CA GLN A 158 -0.08 27.44 0.21
C GLN A 158 0.91 26.34 0.63
N THR A 159 0.41 25.24 1.19
CA THR A 159 1.24 24.09 1.57
C THR A 159 1.91 23.46 0.34
N LEU A 160 1.17 23.30 -0.75
CA LEU A 160 1.69 22.73 -2.00
C LEU A 160 2.74 23.66 -2.65
N GLU A 161 2.53 24.96 -2.60
CA GLU A 161 3.48 25.97 -3.10
C GLU A 161 4.80 25.96 -2.30
N ILE A 162 4.75 25.83 -0.96
CA ILE A 162 5.94 25.72 -0.10
C ILE A 162 6.76 24.47 -0.46
N GLN A 163 6.11 23.39 -0.90
CA GLN A 163 6.75 22.15 -1.33
C GLN A 163 7.16 22.14 -2.82
N ASP A 164 7.08 23.29 -3.50
CA ASP A 164 7.36 23.45 -4.94
C ASP A 164 6.53 22.52 -5.86
N ILE A 165 5.38 22.06 -5.40
CA ILE A 165 4.52 21.16 -6.20
C ILE A 165 3.87 21.96 -7.33
N LYS A 166 3.98 21.46 -8.56
CA LYS A 166 3.43 22.08 -9.78
C LYS A 166 2.18 21.41 -10.29
N SER A 167 2.11 20.11 -10.15
CA SER A 167 0.94 19.29 -10.50
C SER A 167 0.92 18.03 -9.65
N LEU A 168 -0.24 17.48 -9.39
CA LEU A 168 -0.40 16.27 -8.58
C LEU A 168 -1.61 15.44 -8.98
N MET A 169 -1.57 14.17 -8.55
CA MET A 169 -2.73 13.30 -8.59
C MET A 169 -2.80 12.51 -7.29
N VAL A 170 -3.96 12.57 -6.62
CA VAL A 170 -4.22 11.85 -5.37
C VAL A 170 -5.47 11.01 -5.52
N VAL A 171 -5.40 9.78 -5.05
CA VAL A 171 -6.52 8.84 -5.08
C VAL A 171 -6.77 8.27 -3.69
N PRO A 172 -8.03 8.10 -3.26
CA PRO A 172 -8.35 7.50 -1.98
C PRO A 172 -8.00 6.01 -1.96
N LEU A 173 -7.55 5.52 -0.81
CA LEU A 173 -7.33 4.11 -0.52
C LEU A 173 -8.55 3.57 0.24
N ILE A 174 -9.22 2.59 -0.36
CA ILE A 174 -10.49 2.09 0.11
C ILE A 174 -10.36 0.62 0.47
N SER A 175 -10.91 0.24 1.62
CA SER A 175 -11.09 -1.14 2.00
C SER A 175 -12.38 -1.31 2.78
N LYS A 176 -13.07 -2.46 2.56
CA LYS A 176 -14.35 -2.75 3.22
C LYS A 176 -15.33 -1.58 3.18
N GLU A 177 -15.38 -0.88 2.05
CA GLU A 177 -16.20 0.31 1.83
C GLU A 177 -15.82 1.56 2.65
N GLU A 178 -14.71 1.55 3.37
CA GLU A 178 -14.20 2.71 4.10
C GLU A 178 -12.93 3.26 3.48
N VAL A 179 -12.80 4.57 3.46
CA VAL A 179 -11.54 5.25 3.11
C VAL A 179 -10.65 5.22 4.35
N TRP A 180 -9.50 4.55 4.27
CA TRP A 180 -8.54 4.48 5.36
C TRP A 180 -7.29 5.34 5.12
N GLY A 181 -7.14 5.85 3.89
CA GLY A 181 -5.99 6.67 3.51
C GLY A 181 -6.12 7.18 2.09
N TYR A 182 -5.03 7.68 1.57
CA TYR A 182 -4.91 8.09 0.18
C TYR A 182 -3.47 7.94 -0.31
N MET A 183 -3.31 7.74 -1.62
CA MET A 183 -2.02 7.68 -2.30
C MET A 183 -1.92 8.84 -3.27
N GLY A 184 -0.78 9.55 -3.24
CA GLY A 184 -0.54 10.68 -4.11
C GLY A 184 0.78 10.58 -4.87
N ILE A 185 0.82 11.27 -6.01
CA ILE A 185 2.03 11.47 -6.81
C ILE A 185 2.15 12.94 -7.22
N ASP A 186 3.31 13.52 -6.96
CA ASP A 186 3.59 14.94 -7.18
C ASP A 186 4.66 15.13 -8.26
N MET A 187 4.49 16.22 -9.00
CA MET A 187 5.48 16.77 -9.91
C MET A 187 6.04 18.07 -9.30
N VAL A 188 7.31 18.07 -8.99
CA VAL A 188 8.03 19.22 -8.38
C VAL A 188 8.87 19.95 -9.42
N ARG A 189 9.61 19.23 -10.25
CA ARG A 189 10.51 19.81 -11.25
C ARG A 189 9.79 20.43 -12.44
N THR A 190 8.80 19.68 -12.94
CA THR A 190 8.07 20.05 -14.15
C THR A 190 6.57 19.90 -13.94
N GLN A 191 5.80 20.74 -14.59
CA GLN A 191 4.36 20.60 -14.63
C GLN A 191 3.96 19.46 -15.58
N ARG A 192 2.94 18.69 -15.22
CA ARG A 192 2.38 17.62 -16.03
C ARG A 192 0.87 17.69 -16.07
N SER A 193 0.30 17.47 -17.25
CA SER A 193 -1.14 17.21 -17.40
C SER A 193 -1.41 15.72 -17.27
N TRP A 194 -2.31 15.36 -16.36
CA TRP A 194 -2.72 14.01 -16.09
C TRP A 194 -3.84 13.58 -17.04
N SER A 195 -3.65 12.49 -17.75
CA SER A 195 -4.67 11.92 -18.62
C SER A 195 -5.64 11.02 -17.85
N ASN A 196 -6.79 10.72 -18.44
CA ASN A 196 -7.72 9.75 -17.87
C ASN A 196 -7.08 8.34 -17.76
N VAL A 197 -6.17 8.00 -18.67
CA VAL A 197 -5.42 6.73 -18.62
C VAL A 197 -4.48 6.71 -17.43
N ASP A 198 -3.76 7.81 -17.15
CA ASP A 198 -2.92 7.95 -15.96
C ASP A 198 -3.75 7.72 -14.69
N TYR A 199 -4.91 8.38 -14.59
CA TYR A 199 -5.80 8.24 -13.45
C TYR A 199 -6.29 6.80 -13.26
N GLN A 200 -6.79 6.17 -14.31
CA GLN A 200 -7.28 4.78 -14.22
C GLN A 200 -6.17 3.81 -13.81
N CYS A 201 -4.99 3.97 -14.37
CA CYS A 201 -3.83 3.16 -14.02
C CYS A 201 -3.42 3.37 -12.56
N PHE A 202 -3.22 4.62 -12.14
CA PHE A 202 -2.79 4.97 -10.80
C PHE A 202 -3.81 4.54 -9.74
N SER A 203 -5.10 4.76 -9.99
CA SER A 203 -6.18 4.34 -9.10
C SER A 203 -6.28 2.82 -8.97
N SER A 204 -6.10 2.07 -10.05
CA SER A 204 -6.11 0.61 -10.01
C SER A 204 -4.94 0.06 -9.18
N LEU A 205 -3.75 0.63 -9.35
CA LEU A 205 -2.56 0.25 -8.58
C LEU A 205 -2.70 0.63 -7.10
N ALA A 206 -3.25 1.80 -6.79
CA ALA A 206 -3.57 2.24 -5.44
C ALA A 206 -4.52 1.26 -4.73
N ASN A 207 -5.57 0.80 -5.42
CA ASN A 207 -6.49 -0.18 -4.87
C ASN A 207 -5.81 -1.52 -4.54
N ILE A 208 -4.89 -1.97 -5.40
CA ILE A 208 -4.14 -3.20 -5.16
C ILE A 208 -3.21 -3.05 -3.96
N ILE A 209 -2.46 -1.95 -3.89
CA ILE A 209 -1.60 -1.64 -2.74
C ILE A 209 -2.42 -1.57 -1.46
N SER A 210 -3.60 -0.93 -1.52
CA SER A 210 -4.55 -0.86 -0.40
C SER A 210 -4.91 -2.25 0.12
N ILE A 211 -5.34 -3.15 -0.77
CA ILE A 211 -5.71 -4.52 -0.41
C ILE A 211 -4.52 -5.28 0.18
N CYS A 212 -3.33 -5.14 -0.43
CA CYS A 212 -2.12 -5.83 0.04
C CYS A 212 -1.69 -5.37 1.43
N ILE A 213 -1.69 -4.06 1.69
CA ILE A 213 -1.35 -3.50 3.00
C ILE A 213 -2.33 -4.00 4.07
N GLU A 214 -3.62 -4.00 3.78
CA GLU A 214 -4.63 -4.46 4.72
C GLU A 214 -4.59 -5.95 4.99
N LEU A 215 -4.42 -6.78 3.96
CA LEU A 215 -4.24 -8.21 4.13
C LEU A 215 -3.07 -8.49 5.08
N ARG A 216 -1.96 -7.80 4.86
CA ARG A 216 -0.77 -8.00 5.68
C ARG A 216 -0.94 -7.52 7.11
N LYS A 217 -1.57 -6.37 7.32
CA LYS A 217 -1.94 -5.89 8.67
C LYS A 217 -2.83 -6.90 9.39
N SER A 218 -3.81 -7.47 8.69
CA SER A 218 -4.72 -8.49 9.25
C SER A 218 -3.98 -9.79 9.61
N GLU A 219 -3.06 -10.24 8.78
CA GLU A 219 -2.24 -11.43 9.06
C GLU A 219 -1.34 -11.23 10.28
N LEU A 220 -0.68 -10.07 10.39
CA LEU A 220 0.16 -9.74 11.54
C LEU A 220 -0.65 -9.71 12.83
N GLN A 221 -1.81 -9.05 12.82
CA GLN A 221 -2.71 -9.00 13.96
C GLN A 221 -3.18 -10.39 14.40
N ALA A 222 -3.59 -11.24 13.43
CA ALA A 222 -4.00 -12.61 13.73
C ALA A 222 -2.87 -13.44 14.34
N LYS A 223 -1.63 -13.21 13.91
CA LYS A 223 -0.44 -13.87 14.48
C LYS A 223 -0.18 -13.43 15.91
N GLU A 224 -0.28 -12.12 16.19
CA GLU A 224 -0.13 -11.56 17.53
C GLU A 224 -1.21 -12.08 18.48
N ASP A 225 -2.47 -12.07 18.05
CA ASP A 225 -3.61 -12.59 18.84
C ASP A 225 -3.42 -14.07 19.18
N ARG A 226 -2.94 -14.86 18.23
CA ARG A 226 -2.66 -16.28 18.44
C ARG A 226 -1.53 -16.50 19.47
N LEU A 227 -0.47 -15.71 19.40
CA LEU A 227 0.63 -15.77 20.37
C LEU A 227 0.17 -15.34 21.77
N ALA A 228 -0.66 -14.31 21.86
CA ALA A 228 -1.23 -13.85 23.12
C ALA A 228 -2.14 -14.94 23.75
N LEU A 229 -2.96 -15.60 22.92
CA LEU A 229 -3.81 -16.71 23.37
C LEU A 229 -2.96 -17.89 23.89
N ASP A 230 -1.96 -18.34 23.11
CA ASP A 230 -1.07 -19.44 23.52
C ASP A 230 -0.34 -19.14 24.85
N ASN A 231 0.13 -17.90 25.02
CA ASN A 231 0.73 -17.47 26.28
C ASN A 231 -0.27 -17.48 27.44
N SER A 232 -1.50 -17.00 27.21
CA SER A 232 -2.54 -17.01 28.22
C SER A 232 -2.92 -18.44 28.65
N GLU A 233 -3.04 -19.36 27.68
CA GLU A 233 -3.30 -20.77 27.95
C GLU A 233 -2.17 -21.42 28.76
N LYS A 234 -0.91 -21.11 28.45
CA LYS A 234 0.25 -21.62 29.20
C LYS A 234 0.23 -21.10 30.65
N ILE A 235 -0.06 -19.84 30.86
CA ILE A 235 -0.16 -19.25 32.20
C ILE A 235 -1.28 -19.92 32.98
N LEU A 236 -2.47 -20.03 32.40
CA LEU A 236 -3.63 -20.69 33.06
C LEU A 236 -3.30 -22.14 33.40
N ARG A 237 -2.68 -22.89 32.49
CA ARG A 237 -2.27 -24.27 32.75
C ARG A 237 -1.25 -24.37 33.88
N ASN A 238 -0.28 -23.44 33.95
CA ASN A 238 0.69 -23.40 35.05
C ASN A 238 0.05 -23.06 36.39
N ILE A 239 -0.90 -22.10 36.43
CA ILE A 239 -1.65 -21.77 37.61
C ILE A 239 -2.45 -23.00 38.06
N TYR A 240 -3.22 -23.61 37.18
CA TYR A 240 -4.03 -24.78 37.43
C TYR A 240 -3.22 -25.94 38.03
N LYS A 241 -2.06 -26.25 37.46
CA LYS A 241 -1.18 -27.32 37.96
C LYS A 241 -0.55 -27.03 39.31
N ASN A 242 -0.18 -25.76 39.57
CA ASN A 242 0.56 -25.37 40.77
C ASN A 242 -0.34 -24.76 41.88
N LEU A 243 -1.65 -24.76 41.72
CA LEU A 243 -2.55 -24.33 42.76
C LEU A 243 -2.38 -25.18 44.04
N PRO A 244 -2.31 -24.57 45.25
CA PRO A 244 -2.20 -25.31 46.50
C PRO A 244 -3.53 -25.95 46.93
N ALA A 245 -4.55 -25.83 46.11
CA ALA A 245 -5.91 -26.39 46.32
C ALA A 245 -6.22 -27.38 45.20
N GLY A 246 -6.95 -28.46 45.57
CA GLY A 246 -7.50 -29.37 44.57
C GLY A 246 -8.58 -28.70 43.75
N VAL A 247 -8.54 -28.91 42.41
CA VAL A 247 -9.51 -28.35 41.47
C VAL A 247 -9.99 -29.45 40.53
N GLU A 248 -11.30 -29.58 40.45
CA GLU A 248 -11.99 -30.46 39.51
C GLU A 248 -12.70 -29.64 38.43
N LEU A 249 -12.60 -30.08 37.18
CA LEU A 249 -13.33 -29.48 36.05
C LEU A 249 -14.38 -30.44 35.55
N TYR A 250 -15.60 -29.95 35.44
CA TYR A 250 -16.73 -30.70 34.95
C TYR A 250 -17.27 -30.08 33.66
N ASP A 251 -17.78 -30.93 32.76
CA ASP A 251 -18.49 -30.44 31.59
C ASP A 251 -19.91 -29.94 31.95
N LYS A 252 -20.63 -29.45 30.93
CA LYS A 252 -22.02 -28.95 31.11
C LYS A 252 -23.03 -30.03 31.51
N ASP A 253 -22.71 -31.30 31.32
CA ASP A 253 -23.56 -32.46 31.66
C ASP A 253 -23.17 -33.06 33.02
N GLY A 254 -22.19 -32.50 33.69
CA GLY A 254 -21.74 -32.88 35.04
C GLY A 254 -20.73 -34.02 35.10
N TYR A 255 -20.10 -34.34 33.94
CA TYR A 255 -19.04 -35.33 33.90
C TYR A 255 -17.67 -34.67 34.20
N LEU A 256 -16.86 -35.35 35.03
CA LEU A 256 -15.49 -34.90 35.30
C LEU A 256 -14.65 -34.94 34.05
N VAL A 257 -14.06 -33.81 33.69
CA VAL A 257 -13.20 -33.64 32.50
C VAL A 257 -11.73 -33.66 32.86
N ASP A 258 -11.37 -33.00 33.97
CA ASP A 258 -9.98 -32.89 34.41
C ASP A 258 -9.88 -32.58 35.90
N ILE A 259 -8.76 -32.96 36.52
CA ILE A 259 -8.40 -32.63 37.89
C ILE A 259 -6.94 -32.18 37.93
N ASN A 260 -6.57 -31.24 38.81
CA ASN A 260 -5.20 -30.79 38.93
C ASN A 260 -4.36 -31.75 39.80
N ASP A 261 -3.02 -31.58 39.73
CA ASP A 261 -2.07 -32.46 40.44
C ASP A 261 -2.31 -32.44 41.96
N LYS A 262 -2.77 -31.35 42.53
CA LYS A 262 -3.06 -31.25 43.95
C LYS A 262 -4.30 -32.05 44.34
N GLU A 263 -5.30 -32.17 43.52
CA GLU A 263 -6.48 -33.03 43.77
C GLU A 263 -6.11 -34.49 43.74
N LEU A 264 -5.24 -34.90 42.79
CA LEU A 264 -4.66 -36.26 42.78
C LEU A 264 -3.92 -36.60 44.05
N GLU A 265 -3.13 -35.67 44.61
CA GLU A 265 -2.47 -35.82 45.89
C GLU A 265 -3.46 -36.02 47.03
N ILE A 266 -4.52 -35.19 47.08
CA ILE A 266 -5.54 -35.27 48.15
C ILE A 266 -6.24 -36.63 48.15
N PHE A 267 -6.53 -37.18 46.99
CA PHE A 267 -7.16 -38.50 46.86
C PHE A 267 -6.19 -39.67 46.93
N GLY A 268 -4.86 -39.42 47.01
CA GLY A 268 -3.83 -40.46 47.01
C GLY A 268 -3.71 -41.20 45.68
N LEU A 269 -4.08 -40.55 44.60
CA LEU A 269 -3.97 -41.11 43.23
C LEU A 269 -2.64 -40.68 42.60
N SER A 270 -2.04 -41.58 41.83
CA SER A 270 -0.77 -41.32 41.14
C SER A 270 -0.97 -40.91 39.69
N ASP A 271 -2.17 -41.06 39.11
CA ASP A 271 -2.50 -40.80 37.71
C ASP A 271 -4.00 -40.43 37.57
N LYS A 272 -4.31 -39.78 36.44
CA LYS A 272 -5.66 -39.27 36.10
C LYS A 272 -6.55 -40.32 35.51
#